data_ecc92a66929fd2fd75490e093e84a951
#
_entry.id   ecc92a66929fd2fd75490e093e84a951
#
_cell.length_a   1.000
_cell.length_b   1.000
_cell.length_c   1.000
_cell.angle_alpha   90.00
_cell.angle_beta   90.00
_cell.angle_gamma   90.00
#
_symmetry.space_group_name_H-M   'P 1'
#
loop_
_entity.id
_entity.type
_entity.pdbx_description
1 polymer ?
#
loop_
_entity_poly.entity_id
_entity_poly.type
_entity_poly.pdbx_seq_one_letter_code
_entity_poly.pdbx_strand_id
1 'polypeptide(L)'
;DYNYEGYCCANSSDQAKILYNMAYDLIHQMDPEELRNRFTATEINWKKGEPRAAKIVALSAGGKTKDGLFAQYCSSDEYGSARYVKDHSDMASLINVVEGSMGPRREPLTIHTTTAGNVNIGPFQIKLDALKQLLYEEISHAS
;
A
#
# COMPACT_ATOMS: atom_id res chain seq x y z
N ASP A 1 -10.58 -14.47 -6.75
CA ASP A 1 -10.81 -13.02 -6.90
C ASP A 1 -10.19 -12.54 -8.20
N TYR A 2 -11.02 -11.90 -9.04
CA TYR A 2 -10.66 -11.64 -10.42
C TYR A 2 -10.04 -10.25 -10.66
N ASN A 3 -10.00 -9.37 -9.66
CA ASN A 3 -9.44 -8.03 -9.77
C ASN A 3 -8.41 -7.81 -8.65
N TYR A 4 -7.15 -8.08 -8.94
CA TYR A 4 -6.07 -7.84 -7.98
C TYR A 4 -5.57 -6.40 -8.10
N GLU A 5 -5.71 -5.60 -7.06
CA GLU A 5 -5.19 -4.25 -7.01
C GLU A 5 -4.13 -4.14 -5.91
N GLY A 6 -2.90 -3.84 -6.30
CA GLY A 6 -1.78 -3.58 -5.41
C GLY A 6 -1.41 -2.10 -5.45
N TYR A 7 -1.12 -1.52 -4.29
CA TYR A 7 -0.74 -0.13 -4.17
C TYR A 7 0.59 0.04 -3.44
N CYS A 8 1.52 0.74 -4.09
CA CYS A 8 2.79 1.17 -3.50
C CYS A 8 2.63 2.62 -3.02
N CYS A 9 2.53 2.81 -1.72
CA CYS A 9 2.16 4.08 -1.10
C CYS A 9 3.35 4.77 -0.44
N ALA A 10 3.46 6.09 -0.60
CA ALA A 10 4.44 6.90 0.11
C ALA A 10 4.00 8.37 0.25
N ASN A 11 4.74 9.15 1.03
CA ASN A 11 4.49 10.58 1.19
C ASN A 11 4.64 11.35 -0.12
N SER A 12 5.64 11.01 -0.91
CA SER A 12 5.91 11.63 -2.20
C SER A 12 5.79 10.64 -3.35
N SER A 13 5.57 11.16 -4.56
CA SER A 13 5.52 10.37 -5.78
C SER A 13 6.85 9.63 -6.05
N ASP A 14 7.98 10.28 -5.75
CA ASP A 14 9.29 9.69 -5.99
C ASP A 14 9.56 8.51 -5.04
N GLN A 15 9.16 8.63 -3.78
CA GLN A 15 9.23 7.52 -2.82
C GLN A 15 8.29 6.37 -3.19
N ALA A 16 7.05 6.65 -3.60
CA ALA A 16 6.13 5.62 -4.06
C ALA A 16 6.67 4.85 -5.27
N LYS A 17 7.38 5.55 -6.16
CA LYS A 17 8.04 4.94 -7.32
C LYS A 17 9.21 4.01 -6.96
N ILE A 18 9.86 4.19 -5.83
CA ILE A 18 10.94 3.27 -5.40
C ILE A 18 10.36 1.86 -5.23
N LEU A 19 9.29 1.72 -4.46
CA LEU A 19 8.60 0.43 -4.28
C LEU A 19 8.02 -0.09 -5.61
N TYR A 20 7.41 0.79 -6.38
CA TYR A 20 6.84 0.46 -7.67
C TYR A 20 7.90 -0.04 -8.66
N ASN A 21 9.07 0.61 -8.74
CA ASN A 21 10.14 0.23 -9.66
C ASN A 21 10.69 -1.17 -9.34
N MET A 22 10.76 -1.55 -8.07
CA MET A 22 11.12 -2.91 -7.69
C MET A 22 10.16 -3.95 -8.27
N ALA A 23 8.84 -3.69 -8.18
CA ALA A 23 7.83 -4.54 -8.80
C ALA A 23 7.90 -4.50 -10.34
N TYR A 24 8.13 -3.31 -10.90
CA TYR A 24 8.31 -3.11 -12.33
C TYR A 24 9.45 -3.96 -12.88
N ASP A 25 10.64 -3.87 -12.28
CA ASP A 25 11.82 -4.58 -12.74
C ASP A 25 11.63 -6.11 -12.72
N LEU A 26 11.04 -6.63 -11.64
CA LEU A 26 10.74 -8.06 -11.52
C LEU A 26 9.74 -8.53 -12.59
N ILE A 27 8.63 -7.83 -12.75
CA ILE A 27 7.57 -8.22 -13.67
C ILE A 27 8.02 -8.03 -15.13
N HIS A 28 8.75 -6.95 -15.42
CA HIS A 28 9.27 -6.68 -16.75
C HIS A 28 10.34 -7.70 -17.18
N GLN A 29 11.17 -8.19 -16.26
CA GLN A 29 12.08 -9.30 -16.54
C GLN A 29 11.35 -10.60 -16.94
N MET A 30 10.14 -10.82 -16.38
CA MET A 30 9.30 -11.98 -16.69
C MET A 30 8.48 -11.82 -17.99
N ASP A 31 8.29 -10.58 -18.44
CA ASP A 31 7.45 -10.22 -19.60
C ASP A 31 8.09 -9.07 -20.40
N PRO A 32 9.34 -9.23 -20.88
CA PRO A 32 10.10 -8.16 -21.52
C PRO A 32 9.50 -7.68 -22.85
N GLU A 33 8.70 -8.52 -23.50
CA GLU A 33 7.99 -8.18 -24.75
C GLU A 33 6.59 -7.59 -24.48
N GLU A 34 6.25 -7.37 -23.22
CA GLU A 34 4.94 -6.84 -22.79
C GLU A 34 3.76 -7.65 -23.37
N LEU A 35 3.89 -8.96 -23.43
CA LEU A 35 2.85 -9.84 -23.97
C LEU A 35 1.65 -9.98 -23.03
N ARG A 36 1.88 -9.93 -21.72
CA ARG A 36 0.88 -10.15 -20.67
C ARG A 36 0.52 -8.89 -19.93
N ASN A 37 1.49 -7.98 -19.74
CA ASN A 37 1.33 -6.78 -18.97
C ASN A 37 1.52 -5.52 -19.84
N ARG A 38 0.93 -4.42 -19.39
CA ARG A 38 1.21 -3.09 -19.91
C ARG A 38 1.87 -2.29 -18.79
N PHE A 39 2.99 -1.68 -19.11
CA PHE A 39 3.79 -0.89 -18.19
C PHE A 39 3.66 0.61 -18.49
N THR A 40 3.53 1.40 -17.45
CA THR A 40 3.62 2.87 -17.49
C THR A 40 4.56 3.35 -16.39
N ALA A 41 4.79 4.64 -16.29
CA ALA A 41 5.66 5.22 -15.25
C ALA A 41 5.14 5.06 -13.80
N THR A 42 3.88 4.71 -13.61
CA THR A 42 3.24 4.63 -12.29
C THR A 42 2.27 3.47 -12.13
N GLU A 43 2.06 2.69 -13.19
CA GLU A 43 1.06 1.63 -13.17
C GLU A 43 1.48 0.46 -14.06
N ILE A 44 1.35 -0.75 -13.53
CA ILE A 44 1.46 -2.01 -14.27
C ILE A 44 0.05 -2.59 -14.32
N ASN A 45 -0.43 -2.86 -15.53
CA ASN A 45 -1.73 -3.46 -15.75
C ASN A 45 -1.60 -4.81 -16.42
N TRP A 46 -2.34 -5.80 -15.94
CA TRP A 46 -2.61 -7.00 -16.71
C TRP A 46 -3.35 -6.63 -17.98
N LYS A 47 -2.98 -7.23 -19.12
CA LYS A 47 -3.50 -6.84 -20.43
C LYS A 47 -5.02 -6.74 -20.46
N LYS A 48 -5.48 -5.61 -20.98
CA LYS A 48 -6.87 -5.29 -21.21
C LYS A 48 -7.49 -6.29 -22.18
N GLY A 49 -8.54 -6.99 -21.75
CA GLY A 49 -9.26 -7.99 -22.57
C GLY A 49 -9.33 -9.36 -21.89
N GLU A 50 -8.49 -9.63 -20.94
CA GLU A 50 -8.62 -10.80 -20.08
C GLU A 50 -9.68 -10.55 -18.98
N PRO A 51 -10.47 -11.58 -18.61
CA PRO A 51 -11.50 -11.42 -17.57
C PRO A 51 -10.93 -11.16 -16.15
N ARG A 52 -9.61 -11.01 -16.04
CA ARG A 52 -8.89 -10.80 -14.79
C ARG A 52 -8.10 -9.49 -14.90
N ALA A 53 -8.69 -8.42 -14.47
CA ALA A 53 -7.97 -7.17 -14.31
C ALA A 53 -7.10 -7.24 -13.04
N ALA A 54 -5.80 -7.12 -13.20
CA ALA A 54 -4.87 -6.93 -12.10
C ALA A 54 -4.04 -5.69 -12.36
N LYS A 55 -3.73 -4.93 -11.33
CA LYS A 55 -2.88 -3.74 -11.46
C LYS A 55 -2.00 -3.55 -10.22
N ILE A 56 -0.84 -2.95 -10.43
CA ILE A 56 0.01 -2.39 -9.37
C ILE A 56 0.19 -0.91 -9.66
N VAL A 57 -0.05 -0.07 -8.68
CA VAL A 57 -0.07 1.40 -8.85
C VAL A 57 0.78 2.07 -7.78
N ALA A 58 1.61 3.03 -8.20
CA ALA A 58 2.28 3.94 -7.28
C ALA A 58 1.33 5.07 -6.86
N LEU A 59 1.05 5.20 -5.57
CA LEU A 59 0.21 6.25 -5.00
C LEU A 59 1.00 7.12 -4.02
N SER A 60 0.80 8.42 -4.13
CA SER A 60 1.35 9.39 -3.17
C SER A 60 0.26 10.15 -2.43
N ALA A 61 0.60 10.67 -1.25
CA ALA A 61 -0.33 11.42 -0.41
C ALA A 61 -0.98 12.62 -1.13
N GLY A 62 -0.25 13.30 -2.00
CA GLY A 62 -0.74 14.42 -2.82
C GLY A 62 -1.55 14.05 -4.08
N GLY A 63 -1.73 12.76 -4.36
CA GLY A 63 -2.44 12.28 -5.55
C GLY A 63 -3.95 12.54 -5.50
N LYS A 64 -4.53 12.87 -6.66
CA LYS A 64 -5.94 13.32 -6.77
C LYS A 64 -6.99 12.21 -6.71
N THR A 65 -6.62 10.94 -6.86
CA THR A 65 -7.60 9.85 -7.03
C THR A 65 -7.49 8.87 -5.86
N LYS A 66 -8.29 9.10 -4.82
CA LYS A 66 -8.37 8.22 -3.66
C LYS A 66 -9.71 7.49 -3.55
N ASP A 67 -10.66 7.77 -4.47
CA ASP A 67 -11.98 7.14 -4.46
C ASP A 67 -12.03 5.94 -5.41
N GLY A 68 -12.82 4.94 -5.05
CA GLY A 68 -13.05 3.75 -5.87
C GLY A 68 -11.90 2.73 -5.87
N LEU A 69 -11.03 2.76 -4.86
CA LEU A 69 -10.00 1.74 -4.67
C LEU A 69 -10.62 0.42 -4.23
N PHE A 70 -10.02 -0.69 -4.65
CA PHE A 70 -10.43 -2.03 -4.24
C PHE A 70 -9.18 -2.89 -3.98
N ALA A 71 -8.42 -2.47 -2.99
CA ALA A 71 -7.09 -2.99 -2.72
C ALA A 71 -7.10 -4.42 -2.18
N GLN A 72 -6.21 -5.25 -2.72
CA GLN A 72 -5.83 -6.54 -2.17
C GLN A 72 -4.50 -6.47 -1.43
N TYR A 73 -3.61 -5.59 -1.89
CA TYR A 73 -2.28 -5.41 -1.35
C TYR A 73 -1.96 -3.92 -1.21
N CYS A 74 -1.33 -3.57 -0.10
CA CYS A 74 -0.77 -2.25 0.13
C CYS A 74 0.64 -2.40 0.69
N SER A 75 1.61 -1.79 0.05
CA SER A 75 2.92 -1.55 0.64
C SER A 75 3.13 -0.07 0.89
N SER A 76 3.71 0.27 2.02
CA SER A 76 4.09 1.65 2.30
C SER A 76 5.49 1.72 2.85
N ASP A 77 6.25 2.70 2.37
CA ASP A 77 7.60 2.98 2.85
C ASP A 77 7.63 4.25 3.70
N GLU A 78 8.51 4.25 4.71
CA GLU A 78 8.66 5.36 5.67
C GLU A 78 7.35 5.73 6.42
N TYR A 79 6.53 4.72 6.75
CA TYR A 79 5.26 4.95 7.47
C TYR A 79 5.46 5.62 8.83
N GLY A 80 6.63 5.45 9.47
CA GLY A 80 6.99 6.13 10.71
C GLY A 80 7.09 7.65 10.59
N SER A 81 7.26 8.17 9.37
CA SER A 81 7.24 9.61 9.08
C SER A 81 5.84 10.16 8.84
N ALA A 82 4.83 9.30 8.75
CA ALA A 82 3.44 9.71 8.52
C ALA A 82 2.93 10.59 9.67
N ARG A 83 2.21 11.66 9.33
CA ARG A 83 1.63 12.61 10.27
C ARG A 83 0.18 12.85 9.91
N TYR A 84 -0.66 13.13 10.91
CA TYR A 84 -1.99 13.65 10.66
C TYR A 84 -1.91 15.15 10.37
N VAL A 85 -2.24 15.56 9.15
CA VAL A 85 -2.31 16.96 8.75
C VAL A 85 -3.78 17.33 8.50
N LYS A 86 -4.14 18.58 8.78
CA LYS A 86 -5.54 19.05 8.69
C LYS A 86 -6.19 18.89 7.31
N ASP A 87 -5.40 18.86 6.25
CA ASP A 87 -5.89 18.87 4.86
C ASP A 87 -6.05 17.47 4.22
N HIS A 88 -6.01 16.40 4.99
CA HIS A 88 -6.19 15.03 4.51
C HIS A 88 -5.28 14.60 3.33
N SER A 89 -4.21 15.33 3.09
CA SER A 89 -3.23 15.06 2.01
C SER A 89 -1.99 14.32 2.50
N ASP A 90 -2.05 13.73 3.67
CA ASP A 90 -0.93 13.01 4.27
C ASP A 90 -0.98 11.50 3.96
N MET A 91 0.15 10.86 4.20
CA MET A 91 0.30 9.41 4.01
C MET A 91 -0.63 8.60 4.91
N ALA A 92 -0.93 9.08 6.12
CA ALA A 92 -1.84 8.37 7.03
C ALA A 92 -3.25 8.31 6.44
N SER A 93 -3.75 9.43 5.90
CA SER A 93 -5.05 9.49 5.22
C SER A 93 -5.08 8.60 3.98
N LEU A 94 -4.01 8.59 3.18
CA LEU A 94 -3.88 7.71 2.02
C LEU A 94 -3.98 6.24 2.44
N ILE A 95 -3.20 5.82 3.43
CA ILE A 95 -3.19 4.44 3.92
C ILE A 95 -4.56 4.05 4.47
N ASN A 96 -5.22 4.91 5.24
CA ASN A 96 -6.55 4.64 5.75
C ASN A 96 -7.58 4.41 4.64
N VAL A 97 -7.52 5.17 3.54
CA VAL A 97 -8.39 4.98 2.37
C VAL A 97 -8.09 3.64 1.69
N VAL A 98 -6.82 3.31 1.48
CA VAL A 98 -6.42 2.04 0.85
C VAL A 98 -6.83 0.86 1.73
N GLU A 99 -6.53 0.88 3.03
CA GLU A 99 -6.90 -0.17 3.98
C GLU A 99 -8.43 -0.30 4.13
N GLY A 100 -9.15 0.83 4.15
CA GLY A 100 -10.61 0.84 4.16
C GLY A 100 -11.23 0.18 2.93
N SER A 101 -10.55 0.27 1.78
CA SER A 101 -10.99 -0.38 0.54
C SER A 101 -10.78 -1.90 0.52
N MET A 102 -10.02 -2.44 1.47
CA MET A 102 -9.72 -3.87 1.58
C MET A 102 -10.84 -4.70 2.22
N GLY A 103 -11.79 -4.07 2.90
CA GLY A 103 -12.83 -4.76 3.68
C GLY A 103 -13.57 -5.87 2.93
N PRO A 104 -13.93 -5.71 1.64
CA PRO A 104 -14.59 -6.76 0.86
C PRO A 104 -13.65 -7.85 0.35
N ARG A 105 -12.34 -7.71 0.52
CA ARG A 105 -11.34 -8.66 0.03
C ARG A 105 -11.18 -9.85 0.97
N ARG A 106 -10.94 -10.99 0.36
CA ARG A 106 -10.52 -12.20 1.08
C ARG A 106 -9.00 -12.16 1.23
N GLU A 107 -8.50 -12.22 2.47
CA GLU A 107 -7.07 -12.24 2.79
C GLU A 107 -6.29 -11.01 2.24
N PRO A 108 -6.70 -9.78 2.57
CA PRO A 108 -5.94 -8.61 2.18
C PRO A 108 -4.62 -8.54 2.95
N LEU A 109 -3.59 -7.93 2.33
CA LEU A 109 -2.28 -7.80 2.95
C LEU A 109 -1.81 -6.35 2.92
N THR A 110 -1.43 -5.83 4.09
CA THR A 110 -0.72 -4.56 4.22
C THR A 110 0.66 -4.77 4.80
N ILE A 111 1.67 -4.17 4.19
CA ILE A 111 3.06 -4.16 4.67
C ILE A 111 3.51 -2.71 4.83
N HIS A 112 3.89 -2.35 6.05
CA HIS A 112 4.51 -1.06 6.34
C HIS A 112 5.99 -1.27 6.64
N THR A 113 6.85 -0.62 5.86
CA THR A 113 8.28 -0.50 6.15
C THR A 113 8.58 0.88 6.71
N THR A 114 9.47 0.97 7.69
CA THR A 114 9.87 2.24 8.26
C THR A 114 11.18 2.12 9.02
N THR A 115 11.92 3.21 9.06
CA THR A 115 12.97 3.40 10.05
C THR A 115 12.37 3.76 11.40
N ALA A 116 13.08 3.46 12.50
CA ALA A 116 12.68 3.89 13.83
C ALA A 116 12.63 5.42 13.89
N GLY A 117 11.45 5.99 13.76
CA GLY A 117 11.27 7.43 13.75
C GLY A 117 11.31 8.05 15.14
N ASN A 118 11.69 9.32 15.22
CA ASN A 118 11.64 10.12 16.45
C ASN A 118 10.23 10.64 16.79
N VAL A 119 9.19 10.11 16.15
CA VAL A 119 7.82 10.59 16.34
C VAL A 119 7.14 9.74 17.41
N ASN A 120 7.20 10.19 18.64
CA ASN A 120 6.52 9.57 19.78
C ASN A 120 4.99 9.68 19.74
N ILE A 121 4.43 10.44 18.81
CA ILE A 121 2.99 10.65 18.64
C ILE A 121 2.70 10.70 17.13
N GLY A 122 2.05 9.67 16.61
CA GLY A 122 1.70 9.61 15.19
C GLY A 122 1.00 8.31 14.81
N PRO A 123 0.54 8.17 13.57
CA PRO A 123 -0.19 6.99 13.10
C PRO A 123 0.58 5.68 13.31
N PHE A 124 1.88 5.70 13.12
CA PHE A 124 2.75 4.53 13.35
C PHE A 124 2.75 4.11 14.82
N GLN A 125 2.92 5.06 15.75
CA GLN A 125 2.93 4.76 17.19
C GLN A 125 1.59 4.20 17.64
N ILE A 126 0.49 4.76 17.16
CA ILE A 126 -0.87 4.26 17.47
C ILE A 126 -1.04 2.81 17.00
N LYS A 127 -0.62 2.48 15.76
CA LYS A 127 -0.66 1.09 15.27
C LYS A 127 0.25 0.17 16.08
N LEU A 128 1.45 0.61 16.43
CA LEU A 128 2.40 -0.16 17.22
C LEU A 128 1.85 -0.46 18.62
N ASP A 129 1.25 0.51 19.26
CA ASP A 129 0.67 0.33 20.60
C ASP A 129 -0.55 -0.60 20.56
N ALA A 130 -1.39 -0.49 19.55
CA ALA A 130 -2.49 -1.43 19.33
C ALA A 130 -2.00 -2.86 19.10
N LEU A 131 -0.96 -3.06 18.30
CA LEU A 131 -0.34 -4.38 18.09
C LEU A 131 0.26 -4.95 19.38
N LYS A 132 0.94 -4.14 20.17
CA LYS A 132 1.47 -4.56 21.47
C LYS A 132 0.35 -5.02 22.40
N GLN A 133 -0.74 -4.26 22.46
CA GLN A 133 -1.89 -4.62 23.29
C GLN A 133 -2.48 -5.97 22.88
N LEU A 134 -2.70 -6.20 21.59
CA LEU A 134 -3.19 -7.49 21.07
C LEU A 134 -2.27 -8.64 21.43
N LEU A 135 -0.95 -8.48 21.30
CA LEU A 135 0.03 -9.50 21.68
C LEU A 135 0.00 -9.81 23.18
N TYR A 136 -0.14 -8.79 24.03
CA TYR A 136 -0.25 -9.00 25.47
C TYR A 136 -1.55 -9.72 25.85
N GLU A 137 -2.64 -9.41 25.22
CA GLU A 137 -3.94 -10.09 25.43
C GLU A 137 -3.85 -11.56 25.01
N GLU A 138 -3.29 -11.88 23.84
CA GLU A 138 -3.11 -13.27 23.40
C GLU A 138 -2.19 -14.08 24.33
N ILE A 139 -1.09 -13.50 24.78
CA ILE A 139 -0.17 -14.17 25.72
C ILE A 139 -0.86 -14.43 27.06
N SER A 140 -1.68 -13.50 27.55
CA SER A 140 -2.41 -13.65 28.82
C SER A 140 -3.57 -14.66 28.75
N HIS A 141 -4.11 -14.93 27.57
CA HIS A 141 -5.13 -15.97 27.35
C HIS A 141 -4.54 -17.38 27.11
N ALA A 142 -3.25 -17.46 26.77
CA ALA A 142 -2.55 -18.72 26.51
C ALA A 142 -1.85 -19.32 27.77
N SER A 143 -1.85 -18.60 28.88
CA SER A 143 -1.32 -19.00 30.19
C SER A 143 -2.41 -19.39 31.17
#